data_03bb20598679b4d18b82fd50d0ba6e9d
#
_entry.id   03bb20598679b4d18b82fd50d0ba6e9d
#
_cell.length_a   1.000
_cell.length_b   1.000
_cell.length_c   1.000
_cell.angle_alpha   90.00
_cell.angle_beta   90.00
_cell.angle_gamma   90.00
#
_symmetry.space_group_name_H-M   'P 1'
#
loop_
_entity.id
_entity.type
_entity.pdbx_description
1 polymer ?
#
loop_
_entity_poly.entity_id
_entity_poly.type
_entity_poly.pdbx_seq_one_letter_code
_entity_poly.pdbx_strand_id
1 'polypeptide(L)'
;MRLTIITLLLISNIGFSQTKSTELKFETKYYNAVDNWVAFPKKETDSTFAYGFIYIDQMAGITLRYGGKFKVEKNRFTSTKKETNSMIIHRLTKKTSNIYILNDKQIEKLELQRKPKWLETYKSDENSAEYLKNTGNHLNHAGAVEKALIPLLKAYEIEPHLKGLEFELSFAYNALKKFDKAIEILEKAIENNPND
;
A
#
# COMPACT_ATOMS: atom_id res chain seq x y z
N MET A 1 -34.81 -38.91 -57.60
CA MET A 1 -34.83 -38.88 -56.14
C MET A 1 -33.41 -38.59 -55.70
N ARG A 2 -33.12 -37.34 -55.34
CA ARG A 2 -31.76 -36.90 -54.86
C ARG A 2 -31.76 -36.86 -53.32
N LEU A 3 -30.94 -37.70 -52.73
CA LEU A 3 -30.79 -37.84 -51.30
C LEU A 3 -29.73 -36.78 -50.85
N THR A 4 -30.15 -35.76 -50.12
CA THR A 4 -29.25 -34.74 -49.55
C THR A 4 -28.85 -35.17 -48.16
N ILE A 5 -27.57 -35.52 -48.00
CA ILE A 5 -26.98 -35.86 -46.69
C ILE A 5 -26.59 -34.54 -46.01
N ILE A 6 -27.26 -34.20 -44.91
CA ILE A 6 -26.91 -33.08 -44.02
C ILE A 6 -25.91 -33.60 -43.00
N THR A 7 -24.63 -33.19 -43.14
CA THR A 7 -23.61 -33.49 -42.19
C THR A 7 -23.65 -32.43 -41.07
N LEU A 8 -24.08 -32.85 -39.86
CA LEU A 8 -24.13 -32.01 -38.68
C LEU A 8 -22.72 -31.93 -38.05
N LEU A 9 -22.05 -30.82 -38.22
CA LEU A 9 -20.76 -30.52 -37.57
C LEU A 9 -21.03 -30.17 -36.09
N LEU A 10 -20.76 -31.08 -35.18
CA LEU A 10 -20.68 -30.84 -33.74
C LEU A 10 -19.38 -30.10 -33.44
N ILE A 11 -19.44 -28.77 -33.29
CA ILE A 11 -18.35 -27.98 -32.76
C ILE A 11 -18.31 -28.15 -31.24
N SER A 12 -17.47 -29.07 -30.76
CA SER A 12 -17.15 -29.19 -29.34
C SER A 12 -16.34 -27.93 -28.91
N ASN A 13 -17.01 -27.02 -28.21
CA ASN A 13 -16.32 -25.93 -27.47
C ASN A 13 -15.49 -26.56 -26.37
N ILE A 14 -14.22 -26.83 -26.64
CA ILE A 14 -13.24 -27.13 -25.61
C ILE A 14 -12.95 -25.77 -24.91
N GLY A 15 -13.69 -25.52 -23.84
CA GLY A 15 -13.42 -24.42 -22.93
C GLY A 15 -12.04 -24.62 -22.32
N PHE A 16 -11.04 -23.96 -22.83
CA PHE A 16 -9.77 -23.78 -22.12
C PHE A 16 -10.09 -23.01 -20.84
N SER A 17 -10.31 -23.73 -19.74
CA SER A 17 -10.25 -23.18 -18.39
C SER A 17 -8.80 -22.72 -18.19
N GLN A 18 -8.54 -21.43 -18.41
CA GLN A 18 -7.30 -20.81 -17.99
C GLN A 18 -7.23 -20.94 -16.46
N THR A 19 -6.50 -21.92 -15.97
CA THR A 19 -6.05 -21.98 -14.60
C THR A 19 -5.20 -20.71 -14.37
N LYS A 20 -5.83 -19.69 -13.79
CA LYS A 20 -5.15 -18.46 -13.39
C LYS A 20 -3.96 -18.86 -12.53
N SER A 21 -2.74 -18.65 -13.04
CA SER A 21 -1.49 -18.86 -12.31
C SER A 21 -1.61 -18.17 -10.96
N THR A 22 -1.37 -18.93 -9.89
CA THR A 22 -1.32 -18.40 -8.50
C THR A 22 0.04 -17.79 -8.18
N GLU A 23 0.81 -17.49 -9.21
CA GLU A 23 2.11 -16.85 -9.04
C GLU A 23 1.93 -15.44 -8.47
N LEU A 24 2.60 -15.20 -7.34
CA LEU A 24 2.60 -13.89 -6.67
C LEU A 24 3.54 -12.96 -7.43
N LYS A 25 3.00 -11.89 -8.00
CA LYS A 25 3.79 -10.87 -8.70
C LYS A 25 4.15 -9.74 -7.75
N PHE A 26 5.43 -9.62 -7.42
CA PHE A 26 5.97 -8.60 -6.51
C PHE A 26 6.33 -7.33 -7.27
N GLU A 27 5.32 -6.53 -7.63
CA GLU A 27 5.47 -5.34 -8.48
C GLU A 27 5.10 -4.04 -7.75
N THR A 28 4.47 -4.15 -6.58
CA THR A 28 3.92 -3.00 -5.86
C THR A 28 4.95 -2.40 -4.91
N LYS A 29 5.15 -1.09 -4.96
CA LYS A 29 5.93 -0.36 -3.96
C LYS A 29 5.19 -0.34 -2.62
N TYR A 30 5.92 -0.49 -1.51
CA TYR A 30 5.35 -0.58 -0.16
C TYR A 30 4.43 0.59 0.21
N TYR A 31 4.73 1.82 -0.23
CA TYR A 31 3.90 2.99 0.03
C TYR A 31 2.57 2.98 -0.76
N ASN A 32 2.43 2.12 -1.76
CA ASN A 32 1.17 1.89 -2.48
C ASN A 32 0.28 0.86 -1.79
N ALA A 33 0.77 0.23 -0.73
CA ALA A 33 0.07 -0.82 0.00
C ALA A 33 -0.25 -0.44 1.44
N VAL A 34 -0.23 0.85 1.77
CA VAL A 34 -0.70 1.32 3.08
C VAL A 34 -2.14 0.86 3.31
N ASP A 35 -2.43 0.40 4.53
CA ASP A 35 -3.70 -0.18 4.97
C ASP A 35 -4.08 -1.50 4.27
N ASN A 36 -3.08 -2.26 3.85
CA ASN A 36 -3.28 -3.57 3.23
C ASN A 36 -2.40 -4.66 3.85
N TRP A 37 -2.90 -5.90 3.78
CA TRP A 37 -2.10 -7.10 3.97
C TRP A 37 -1.24 -7.34 2.74
N VAL A 38 0.03 -7.62 2.97
CA VAL A 38 1.03 -7.82 1.91
C VAL A 38 1.87 -9.06 2.15
N ALA A 39 2.40 -9.62 1.07
CA ALA A 39 3.44 -10.64 1.11
C ALA A 39 4.76 -10.06 0.58
N PHE A 40 5.86 -10.56 1.11
CA PHE A 40 7.22 -10.22 0.68
C PHE A 40 7.79 -11.36 -0.19
N PRO A 41 8.67 -11.04 -1.16
CA PRO A 41 9.36 -12.06 -1.92
C PRO A 41 10.18 -12.93 -0.97
N LYS A 42 10.20 -14.23 -1.23
CA LYS A 42 11.00 -15.18 -0.49
C LYS A 42 12.35 -15.42 -1.21
N LYS A 43 13.35 -15.85 -0.48
CA LYS A 43 14.58 -16.36 -1.07
C LYS A 43 14.30 -17.71 -1.78
N GLU A 44 15.10 -18.07 -2.74
CA GLU A 44 14.94 -19.35 -3.46
C GLU A 44 14.98 -20.57 -2.52
N THR A 45 15.81 -20.47 -1.47
CA THR A 45 15.93 -21.50 -0.43
C THR A 45 14.74 -21.60 0.52
N ASP A 46 13.87 -20.57 0.55
CA ASP A 46 12.75 -20.50 1.48
C ASP A 46 11.50 -21.19 0.89
N SER A 47 10.85 -22.02 1.68
CA SER A 47 9.57 -22.66 1.31
C SER A 47 8.34 -21.80 1.58
N THR A 48 8.51 -20.68 2.31
CA THR A 48 7.40 -19.83 2.79
C THR A 48 7.58 -18.36 2.43
N PHE A 49 6.46 -17.66 2.23
CA PHE A 49 6.41 -16.21 2.11
C PHE A 49 6.11 -15.59 3.46
N ALA A 50 6.83 -14.51 3.81
CA ALA A 50 6.46 -13.67 4.94
C ALA A 50 5.30 -12.75 4.54
N TYR A 51 4.36 -12.48 5.48
CA TYR A 51 3.29 -11.53 5.27
C TYR A 51 3.11 -10.62 6.49
N GLY A 52 2.47 -9.48 6.28
CA GLY A 52 2.15 -8.53 7.32
C GLY A 52 1.21 -7.44 6.83
N PHE A 53 0.85 -6.53 7.73
CA PHE A 53 -0.02 -5.41 7.45
C PHE A 53 0.80 -4.12 7.42
N ILE A 54 0.68 -3.34 6.34
CA ILE A 54 1.36 -2.04 6.20
C ILE A 54 0.41 -0.94 6.65
N TYR A 55 0.91 -0.04 7.49
CA TYR A 55 0.18 1.13 7.97
C TYR A 55 1.13 2.31 8.16
N ILE A 56 0.58 3.51 8.37
CA ILE A 56 1.36 4.68 8.76
C ILE A 56 1.29 4.82 10.27
N ASP A 57 2.44 4.71 10.92
CA ASP A 57 2.65 5.11 12.29
C ASP A 57 3.08 6.58 12.29
N GLN A 58 2.37 7.44 13.02
CA GLN A 58 2.61 8.89 13.01
C GLN A 58 4.01 9.26 13.53
N MET A 59 4.63 8.42 14.34
CA MET A 59 5.98 8.62 14.86
C MET A 59 7.05 7.91 14.02
N ALA A 60 6.77 6.70 13.53
CA ALA A 60 7.75 5.85 12.87
C ALA A 60 7.66 5.88 11.33
N GLY A 61 6.57 6.40 10.75
CA GLY A 61 6.33 6.42 9.32
C GLY A 61 5.71 5.13 8.79
N ILE A 62 5.96 4.81 7.52
CA ILE A 62 5.38 3.62 6.90
C ILE A 62 5.96 2.37 7.53
N THR A 63 5.11 1.60 8.16
CA THR A 63 5.47 0.52 9.07
C THR A 63 4.77 -0.77 8.68
N LEU A 64 5.48 -1.88 8.81
CA LEU A 64 4.96 -3.24 8.69
C LEU A 64 4.76 -3.85 10.07
N ARG A 65 3.57 -4.32 10.37
CA ARG A 65 3.33 -5.27 11.46
C ARG A 65 3.29 -6.68 10.89
N TYR A 66 4.28 -7.48 11.28
CA TYR A 66 4.42 -8.85 10.82
C TYR A 66 3.23 -9.72 11.24
N GLY A 67 2.66 -10.45 10.30
CA GLY A 67 1.51 -11.34 10.51
C GLY A 67 1.87 -12.80 10.62
N GLY A 68 2.93 -13.25 9.94
CA GLY A 68 3.32 -14.66 9.91
C GLY A 68 3.95 -15.06 8.57
N LYS A 69 3.90 -16.37 8.31
CA LYS A 69 4.34 -16.97 7.05
C LYS A 69 3.23 -17.83 6.46
N PHE A 70 3.26 -18.01 5.15
CA PHE A 70 2.39 -18.95 4.44
C PHE A 70 3.14 -19.66 3.30
N LYS A 71 2.62 -20.84 2.92
CA LYS A 71 3.05 -21.58 1.73
C LYS A 71 2.00 -21.47 0.63
N VAL A 72 2.47 -21.56 -0.61
CA VAL A 72 1.61 -21.75 -1.77
C VAL A 72 1.97 -23.08 -2.41
N GLU A 73 1.10 -24.06 -2.30
CA GLU A 73 1.27 -25.39 -2.88
C GLU A 73 0.03 -25.76 -3.68
N LYS A 74 0.17 -26.16 -4.94
CA LYS A 74 -0.93 -26.56 -5.83
C LYS A 74 -2.15 -25.61 -5.73
N ASN A 75 -1.89 -24.29 -5.77
CA ASN A 75 -2.90 -23.23 -5.65
C ASN A 75 -3.62 -23.14 -4.29
N ARG A 76 -3.06 -23.76 -3.24
CA ARG A 76 -3.55 -23.62 -1.86
C ARG A 76 -2.61 -22.74 -1.05
N PHE A 77 -3.21 -21.80 -0.33
CA PHE A 77 -2.53 -20.98 0.67
C PHE A 77 -2.66 -21.70 2.02
N THR A 78 -1.53 -22.02 2.64
CA THR A 78 -1.52 -22.65 3.97
C THR A 78 -0.73 -21.76 4.90
N SER A 79 -1.41 -21.20 5.91
CA SER A 79 -0.75 -20.44 6.96
C SER A 79 0.13 -21.37 7.81
N THR A 80 1.34 -20.94 8.08
CA THR A 80 2.16 -21.52 9.14
C THR A 80 1.92 -20.68 10.38
N LYS A 81 1.46 -21.32 11.46
CA LYS A 81 1.15 -20.62 12.72
C LYS A 81 2.32 -19.73 13.15
N LYS A 82 2.00 -18.55 13.66
CA LYS A 82 2.96 -17.66 14.28
C LYS A 82 3.53 -18.36 15.53
N GLU A 83 4.83 -18.55 15.56
CA GLU A 83 5.50 -19.27 16.64
C GLU A 83 5.58 -18.47 17.96
N THR A 84 5.32 -17.17 17.91
CA THR A 84 5.40 -16.28 19.07
C THR A 84 4.21 -15.34 19.17
N ASN A 85 3.79 -15.01 20.40
CA ASN A 85 2.83 -13.94 20.68
C ASN A 85 3.45 -12.54 20.58
N SER A 86 4.74 -12.43 20.27
CA SER A 86 5.46 -11.18 20.18
C SER A 86 4.99 -10.35 19.00
N MET A 87 4.81 -9.06 19.22
CA MET A 87 4.56 -8.10 18.17
C MET A 87 5.89 -7.76 17.48
N ILE A 88 5.99 -8.04 16.20
CA ILE A 88 7.17 -7.70 15.39
C ILE A 88 6.77 -6.57 14.43
N ILE A 89 7.47 -5.47 14.54
CA ILE A 89 7.25 -4.25 13.74
C ILE A 89 8.54 -3.89 13.02
N HIS A 90 8.42 -3.52 11.75
CA HIS A 90 9.53 -3.05 10.93
C HIS A 90 9.16 -1.74 10.23
N ARG A 91 10.01 -0.73 10.37
CA ARG A 91 9.93 0.48 9.55
C ARG A 91 10.35 0.17 8.12
N LEU A 92 9.49 0.50 7.15
CA LEU A 92 9.76 0.32 5.74
C LEU A 92 10.52 1.55 5.19
N THR A 93 11.42 1.32 4.26
CA THR A 93 12.29 2.36 3.69
C THR A 93 12.37 2.21 2.16
N LYS A 94 13.01 3.15 1.48
CA LYS A 94 13.27 3.10 0.04
C LYS A 94 14.04 1.83 -0.41
N LYS A 95 14.70 1.13 0.52
CA LYS A 95 15.39 -0.15 0.27
C LYS A 95 14.46 -1.36 0.34
N THR A 96 13.22 -1.19 0.79
CA THR A 96 12.23 -2.27 0.85
C THR A 96 11.95 -2.79 -0.56
N SER A 97 12.03 -4.11 -0.73
CA SER A 97 11.68 -4.77 -1.99
C SER A 97 10.23 -4.49 -2.39
N ASN A 98 9.92 -4.67 -3.67
CA ASN A 98 8.52 -4.68 -4.09
C ASN A 98 7.79 -5.83 -3.40
N ILE A 99 6.50 -5.63 -3.18
CA ILE A 99 5.62 -6.51 -2.43
C ILE A 99 4.44 -6.94 -3.29
N TYR A 100 3.68 -7.91 -2.79
CA TYR A 100 2.41 -8.36 -3.34
C TYR A 100 1.28 -8.02 -2.36
N ILE A 101 0.21 -7.36 -2.82
CA ILE A 101 -0.99 -7.08 -2.00
C ILE A 101 -1.86 -8.33 -2.01
N LEU A 102 -2.20 -8.85 -0.82
CA LEU A 102 -3.10 -9.99 -0.68
C LEU A 102 -4.53 -9.60 -1.08
N ASN A 103 -5.16 -10.41 -1.91
CA ASN A 103 -6.58 -10.24 -2.27
C ASN A 103 -7.51 -10.82 -1.20
N ASP A 104 -8.81 -10.53 -1.30
CA ASP A 104 -9.80 -10.93 -0.30
C ASP A 104 -9.85 -12.45 -0.05
N LYS A 105 -9.75 -13.26 -1.11
CA LYS A 105 -9.73 -14.72 -0.99
C LYS A 105 -8.49 -15.23 -0.24
N GLN A 106 -7.36 -14.54 -0.39
CA GLN A 106 -6.13 -14.89 0.32
C GLN A 106 -6.19 -14.46 1.79
N ILE A 107 -6.75 -13.28 2.06
CA ILE A 107 -7.00 -12.77 3.42
C ILE A 107 -7.91 -13.76 4.17
N GLU A 108 -8.99 -14.20 3.56
CA GLU A 108 -9.91 -15.20 4.11
C GLU A 108 -9.22 -16.54 4.38
N LYS A 109 -8.47 -17.07 3.41
CA LYS A 109 -7.73 -18.33 3.57
C LYS A 109 -6.66 -18.29 4.66
N LEU A 110 -6.11 -17.11 4.95
CA LEU A 110 -5.15 -16.87 6.02
C LEU A 110 -5.85 -16.53 7.35
N GLU A 111 -7.19 -16.55 7.38
CA GLU A 111 -8.02 -16.23 8.56
C GLU A 111 -7.71 -14.84 9.15
N LEU A 112 -7.43 -13.86 8.26
CA LEU A 112 -7.08 -12.52 8.65
C LEU A 112 -8.31 -11.60 8.64
N GLN A 113 -8.34 -10.65 9.57
CA GLN A 113 -9.29 -9.54 9.51
C GLN A 113 -8.84 -8.57 8.41
N ARG A 114 -9.74 -8.19 7.48
CA ARG A 114 -9.43 -7.25 6.41
C ARG A 114 -8.79 -5.95 6.93
N LYS A 115 -9.35 -5.40 8.00
CA LYS A 115 -8.77 -4.32 8.81
C LYS A 115 -8.57 -4.83 10.22
N PRO A 116 -7.33 -4.96 10.69
CA PRO A 116 -7.07 -5.39 12.06
C PRO A 116 -7.60 -4.37 13.07
N LYS A 117 -8.25 -4.80 14.14
CA LYS A 117 -8.82 -3.91 15.18
C LYS A 117 -7.79 -2.96 15.80
N TRP A 118 -6.56 -3.42 15.99
CA TRP A 118 -5.47 -2.59 16.53
C TRP A 118 -5.13 -1.37 15.68
N LEU A 119 -5.51 -1.34 14.38
CA LEU A 119 -5.27 -0.22 13.48
C LEU A 119 -6.00 1.05 13.93
N GLU A 120 -7.14 0.92 14.59
CA GLU A 120 -7.94 2.05 15.09
C GLU A 120 -7.12 2.96 16.02
N THR A 121 -6.22 2.37 16.84
CA THR A 121 -5.33 3.14 17.72
C THR A 121 -4.39 4.07 16.96
N TYR A 122 -4.02 3.71 15.73
CA TYR A 122 -3.13 4.51 14.87
C TYR A 122 -3.89 5.53 14.01
N LYS A 123 -5.22 5.51 14.06
CA LYS A 123 -6.09 6.34 13.22
C LYS A 123 -7.10 7.19 14.02
N SER A 124 -6.89 7.33 15.33
CA SER A 124 -7.82 8.07 16.20
C SER A 124 -8.09 9.49 15.70
N ASP A 125 -7.09 10.14 15.16
CA ASP A 125 -7.14 11.53 14.71
C ASP A 125 -6.91 11.70 13.20
N GLU A 126 -7.24 10.68 12.40
CA GLU A 126 -6.90 10.60 10.95
C GLU A 126 -7.44 11.76 10.09
N ASN A 127 -8.38 12.54 10.62
CA ASN A 127 -8.94 13.72 9.97
C ASN A 127 -8.39 15.06 10.50
N SER A 128 -7.50 15.06 11.48
CA SER A 128 -6.87 16.30 11.96
C SER A 128 -5.81 16.80 10.97
N ALA A 129 -5.61 18.12 10.92
CA ALA A 129 -4.59 18.73 10.07
C ALA A 129 -3.19 18.19 10.39
N GLU A 130 -2.87 18.00 11.68
CA GLU A 130 -1.59 17.47 12.14
C GLU A 130 -1.36 16.03 11.66
N TYR A 131 -2.37 15.14 11.80
CA TYR A 131 -2.27 13.77 11.31
C TYR A 131 -2.06 13.74 9.79
N LEU A 132 -2.80 14.54 9.05
CA LEU A 132 -2.73 14.61 7.58
C LEU A 132 -1.36 15.17 7.12
N LYS A 133 -0.85 16.22 7.77
CA LYS A 133 0.50 16.75 7.52
C LYS A 133 1.57 15.68 7.73
N ASN A 134 1.54 14.99 8.88
CA ASN A 134 2.50 13.94 9.19
C ASN A 134 2.40 12.76 8.21
N THR A 135 1.19 12.39 7.80
CA THR A 135 0.98 11.38 6.74
C THR A 135 1.63 11.81 5.43
N GLY A 136 1.46 13.06 5.03
CA GLY A 136 2.11 13.62 3.84
C GLY A 136 3.62 13.64 3.94
N ASN A 137 4.17 14.06 5.08
CA ASN A 137 5.61 14.02 5.37
C ASN A 137 6.17 12.60 5.19
N HIS A 138 5.54 11.58 5.77
CA HIS A 138 5.97 10.19 5.63
C HIS A 138 5.93 9.70 4.18
N LEU A 139 4.93 10.12 3.40
CA LEU A 139 4.84 9.80 1.98
C LEU A 139 5.93 10.53 1.17
N ASN A 140 6.22 11.80 1.46
CA ASN A 140 7.32 12.55 0.87
C ASN A 140 8.66 11.83 1.10
N HIS A 141 8.94 11.45 2.34
CA HIS A 141 10.16 10.70 2.69
C HIS A 141 10.24 9.33 2.00
N ALA A 142 9.12 8.68 1.76
CA ALA A 142 9.05 7.43 1.01
C ALA A 142 9.30 7.62 -0.50
N GLY A 143 9.24 8.86 -1.01
CA GLY A 143 9.32 9.19 -2.43
C GLY A 143 7.98 9.06 -3.17
N ALA A 144 6.87 9.01 -2.43
CA ALA A 144 5.51 8.93 -2.96
C ALA A 144 4.86 10.32 -3.03
N VAL A 145 5.55 11.26 -3.65
CA VAL A 145 5.24 12.70 -3.59
C VAL A 145 3.87 13.07 -4.17
N GLU A 146 3.41 12.39 -5.24
CA GLU A 146 2.05 12.59 -5.75
C GLU A 146 0.99 12.21 -4.70
N LYS A 147 1.25 11.11 -3.97
CA LYS A 147 0.36 10.67 -2.89
C LYS A 147 0.44 11.57 -1.67
N ALA A 148 1.59 12.14 -1.40
CA ALA A 148 1.79 13.08 -0.29
C ALA A 148 0.93 14.34 -0.44
N LEU A 149 0.76 14.83 -1.66
CA LEU A 149 -0.07 16.02 -1.92
C LEU A 149 -1.52 15.86 -1.45
N ILE A 150 -2.09 14.65 -1.47
CA ILE A 150 -3.49 14.42 -1.08
C ILE A 150 -3.73 14.79 0.38
N PRO A 151 -3.05 14.19 1.37
CA PRO A 151 -3.23 14.57 2.76
C PRO A 151 -2.69 15.97 3.07
N LEU A 152 -1.60 16.43 2.42
CA LEU A 152 -1.07 17.77 2.67
C LEU A 152 -2.04 18.87 2.25
N LEU A 153 -2.66 18.76 1.09
CA LEU A 153 -3.66 19.73 0.64
C LEU A 153 -4.89 19.71 1.54
N LYS A 154 -5.35 18.53 1.97
CA LYS A 154 -6.46 18.43 2.92
C LYS A 154 -6.08 19.06 4.27
N ALA A 155 -4.85 18.89 4.75
CA ALA A 155 -4.37 19.55 5.95
C ALA A 155 -4.40 21.09 5.80
N TYR A 156 -3.98 21.57 4.62
CA TYR A 156 -3.96 23.01 4.32
C TYR A 156 -5.37 23.62 4.24
N GLU A 157 -6.36 22.86 3.77
CA GLU A 157 -7.78 23.27 3.80
C GLU A 157 -8.33 23.38 5.23
N ILE A 158 -7.87 22.52 6.16
CA ILE A 158 -8.34 22.50 7.55
C ILE A 158 -7.64 23.59 8.37
N GLU A 159 -6.33 23.68 8.25
CA GLU A 159 -5.49 24.60 9.03
C GLU A 159 -4.38 25.15 8.14
N PRO A 160 -4.64 26.20 7.35
CA PRO A 160 -3.60 26.92 6.63
C PRO A 160 -2.53 27.39 7.62
N HIS A 161 -1.27 27.31 7.23
CA HIS A 161 -0.14 27.74 8.06
C HIS A 161 0.14 26.90 9.31
N LEU A 162 -0.40 25.67 9.38
CA LEU A 162 0.04 24.68 10.35
C LEU A 162 1.57 24.51 10.22
N LYS A 163 2.29 24.65 11.32
CA LYS A 163 3.76 24.63 11.34
C LYS A 163 4.35 23.49 10.50
N GLY A 164 5.18 23.86 9.51
CA GLY A 164 5.87 22.94 8.61
C GLY A 164 5.02 22.39 7.46
N LEU A 165 3.73 22.75 7.35
CA LEU A 165 2.86 22.25 6.30
C LEU A 165 3.25 22.77 4.92
N GLU A 166 3.53 24.08 4.82
CA GLU A 166 3.98 24.72 3.57
C GLU A 166 5.33 24.17 3.12
N PHE A 167 6.23 23.86 4.05
CA PHE A 167 7.49 23.19 3.73
C PHE A 167 7.24 21.84 3.08
N GLU A 168 6.36 21.00 3.63
CA GLU A 168 6.04 19.69 3.08
C GLU A 168 5.33 19.79 1.71
N LEU A 169 4.45 20.78 1.53
CA LEU A 169 3.80 21.06 0.25
C LEU A 169 4.82 21.52 -0.80
N SER A 170 5.70 22.47 -0.44
CA SER A 170 6.75 22.95 -1.34
C SER A 170 7.72 21.85 -1.73
N PHE A 171 8.10 20.98 -0.79
CA PHE A 171 8.91 19.81 -1.07
C PHE A 171 8.27 18.90 -2.11
N ALA A 172 6.98 18.57 -1.92
CA ALA A 172 6.26 17.73 -2.87
C ALA A 172 6.14 18.38 -4.26
N TYR A 173 5.82 19.67 -4.32
CA TYR A 173 5.73 20.39 -5.58
C TYR A 173 7.07 20.49 -6.30
N ASN A 174 8.17 20.76 -5.58
CA ASN A 174 9.52 20.76 -6.15
C ASN A 174 9.90 19.39 -6.72
N ALA A 175 9.65 18.32 -5.98
CA ALA A 175 9.92 16.95 -6.45
C ALA A 175 9.13 16.59 -7.71
N LEU A 176 7.94 17.20 -7.89
CA LEU A 176 7.09 17.07 -9.08
C LEU A 176 7.41 18.09 -10.17
N LYS A 177 8.45 18.91 -9.99
CA LYS A 177 8.84 20.00 -10.91
C LYS A 177 7.74 21.05 -11.13
N LYS A 178 6.82 21.21 -10.17
CA LYS A 178 5.77 22.23 -10.16
C LYS A 178 6.27 23.48 -9.42
N PHE A 179 7.33 24.10 -9.93
CA PHE A 179 8.08 25.14 -9.25
C PHE A 179 7.24 26.37 -8.92
N ASP A 180 6.36 26.79 -9.81
CA ASP A 180 5.48 27.94 -9.56
C ASP A 180 4.60 27.73 -8.33
N LYS A 181 4.05 26.49 -8.16
CA LYS A 181 3.25 26.17 -6.98
C LYS A 181 4.08 26.09 -5.71
N ALA A 182 5.32 25.62 -5.82
CA ALA A 182 6.21 25.59 -4.67
C ALA A 182 6.56 27.01 -4.20
N ILE A 183 6.80 27.94 -5.14
CA ILE A 183 7.07 29.36 -4.86
C ILE A 183 5.83 29.99 -4.21
N GLU A 184 4.65 29.85 -4.83
CA GLU A 184 3.39 30.39 -4.29
C GLU A 184 3.14 29.98 -2.82
N ILE A 185 3.36 28.71 -2.49
CA ILE A 185 3.18 28.20 -1.11
C ILE A 185 4.21 28.80 -0.16
N LEU A 186 5.47 28.93 -0.57
CA LEU A 186 6.51 29.51 0.27
C LEU A 186 6.35 31.02 0.46
N GLU A 187 5.89 31.75 -0.55
CA GLU A 187 5.55 33.18 -0.42
C GLU A 187 4.46 33.38 0.63
N LYS A 188 3.40 32.58 0.60
CA LYS A 188 2.34 32.60 1.63
C LYS A 188 2.87 32.27 3.03
N ALA A 189 3.81 31.32 3.13
CA ALA A 189 4.47 31.01 4.41
C ALA A 189 5.23 32.21 4.97
N ILE A 190 6.02 32.91 4.14
CA ILE A 190 6.81 34.09 4.52
C ILE A 190 5.88 35.25 4.91
N GLU A 191 4.80 35.48 4.16
CA GLU A 191 3.82 36.53 4.48
C GLU A 191 3.18 36.33 5.86
N ASN A 192 2.91 35.07 6.23
CA ASN A 192 2.31 34.74 7.52
C ASN A 192 3.30 34.67 8.68
N ASN A 193 4.54 34.34 8.41
CA ASN A 193 5.58 34.17 9.45
C ASN A 193 6.95 34.66 8.95
N PRO A 194 7.13 35.97 8.81
CA PRO A 194 8.33 36.55 8.17
C PRO A 194 9.63 36.31 8.94
N ASN A 195 9.57 35.79 10.16
CA ASN A 195 10.70 35.56 11.03
C ASN A 195 11.06 34.08 11.26
N ASP A 196 10.41 33.15 10.54
CA ASP A 196 10.67 31.70 10.66
C ASP A 196 11.69 31.21 9.65
#